data_c1de667039ffadcb55c96ee29ab83348
#
_entry.id   c1de667039ffadcb55c96ee29ab83348
#
_cell.length_a   1.000
_cell.length_b   1.000
_cell.length_c   1.000
_cell.angle_alpha   90.00
_cell.angle_beta   90.00
_cell.angle_gamma   90.00
#
_symmetry.space_group_name_H-M   'P 1'
#
loop_
_entity.id
_entity.type
_entity.pdbx_description
1 polymer ?
#
loop_
_entity_poly.entity_id
_entity_poly.type
_entity_poly.pdbx_seq_one_letter_code
_entity_poly.pdbx_strand_id
1 'polypeptide(L)'
;MSNLDVLLITPPSRIDVYQTLSNDYAAIEPPVWSMLIARYLTNLNLSVEILDAEAENFNHEQTAKKIADKNPRLAVFVIYGQQPSASTQCMPAGAKTCNKLNSITKGEIKTLVMGTHASALPKRTLE
;
A
#
# COMPACT_ATOMS: atom_id res chain seq x y z
N MET A 1 -9.03 6.94 19.74
CA MET A 1 -7.88 6.01 19.80
C MET A 1 -8.05 4.95 18.71
N SER A 2 -7.00 4.63 18.01
CA SER A 2 -7.04 3.57 17.02
C SER A 2 -6.95 2.20 17.70
N ASN A 3 -7.87 1.30 17.37
CA ASN A 3 -7.79 -0.10 17.77
C ASN A 3 -7.12 -0.98 16.69
N LEU A 4 -6.66 -0.37 15.59
CA LEU A 4 -6.02 -1.05 14.49
C LEU A 4 -4.49 -0.90 14.60
N ASP A 5 -3.80 -2.02 14.81
CA ASP A 5 -2.34 -1.99 14.93
C ASP A 5 -1.68 -1.80 13.57
N VAL A 6 -2.08 -2.60 12.59
CA VAL A 6 -1.46 -2.59 11.27
C VAL A 6 -2.51 -2.57 10.16
N LEU A 7 -2.36 -1.65 9.23
CA LEU A 7 -3.09 -1.63 7.97
C LEU A 7 -2.12 -1.95 6.84
N LEU A 8 -2.37 -3.06 6.14
CA LEU A 8 -1.61 -3.45 4.96
C LEU A 8 -2.29 -2.89 3.71
N ILE A 9 -1.56 -2.14 2.90
CA ILE A 9 -2.12 -1.36 1.81
C ILE A 9 -1.53 -1.82 0.49
N THR A 10 -2.40 -2.18 -0.46
CA THR A 10 -2.06 -2.31 -1.87
C THR A 10 -2.42 -0.98 -2.55
N PRO A 11 -1.42 -0.15 -2.94
CA PRO A 11 -1.70 1.14 -3.55
C PRO A 11 -2.29 1.00 -4.95
N PRO A 12 -3.05 2.01 -5.44
CA PRO A 12 -3.66 1.98 -6.77
C PRO A 12 -2.59 2.25 -7.85
N SER A 13 -1.94 1.20 -8.33
CA SER A 13 -0.84 1.28 -9.29
C SER A 13 -1.27 1.03 -10.74
N ARG A 14 -2.39 0.34 -10.95
CA ARG A 14 -2.85 -0.11 -12.25
C ARG A 14 -2.98 1.03 -13.27
N ILE A 15 -3.59 2.14 -12.87
CA ILE A 15 -3.77 3.31 -13.74
C ILE A 15 -2.41 3.96 -14.08
N ASP A 16 -1.51 4.03 -13.11
CA ASP A 16 -0.18 4.61 -13.31
C ASP A 16 0.69 3.74 -14.25
N VAL A 17 0.54 2.42 -14.18
CA VAL A 17 1.34 1.47 -14.98
C VAL A 17 0.75 1.28 -16.38
N TYR A 18 -0.56 1.07 -16.48
CA TYR A 18 -1.22 0.67 -17.74
C TYR A 18 -2.01 1.79 -18.41
N GLN A 19 -2.14 2.96 -17.75
CA GLN A 19 -2.87 4.13 -18.28
C GLN A 19 -4.29 3.76 -18.74
N THR A 20 -4.67 4.14 -19.96
CA THR A 20 -5.99 3.88 -20.53
C THR A 20 -6.29 2.37 -20.75
N LEU A 21 -5.25 1.55 -20.88
CA LEU A 21 -5.40 0.11 -21.04
C LEU A 21 -5.76 -0.61 -19.73
N SER A 22 -5.68 0.10 -18.60
CA SER A 22 -5.95 -0.47 -17.27
C SER A 22 -7.36 -1.02 -17.11
N ASN A 23 -8.33 -0.44 -17.80
CA ASN A 23 -9.74 -0.82 -17.66
C ASN A 23 -10.07 -2.13 -18.37
N ASP A 24 -9.44 -2.38 -19.53
CA ASP A 24 -9.82 -3.49 -20.41
C ASP A 24 -8.86 -4.68 -20.34
N TYR A 25 -7.60 -4.43 -19.98
CA TYR A 25 -6.53 -5.44 -20.11
C TYR A 25 -5.75 -5.71 -18.84
N ALA A 26 -5.89 -4.91 -17.79
CA ALA A 26 -5.18 -5.13 -16.54
C ALA A 26 -6.00 -5.99 -15.57
N ALA A 27 -5.46 -7.13 -15.19
CA ALA A 27 -6.06 -7.98 -14.17
C ALA A 27 -5.92 -7.35 -12.77
N ILE A 28 -6.94 -7.57 -11.94
CA ILE A 28 -6.85 -7.30 -10.50
C ILE A 28 -6.45 -8.62 -9.83
N GLU A 29 -5.30 -8.64 -9.21
CA GLU A 29 -4.76 -9.82 -8.54
C GLU A 29 -5.04 -9.75 -7.04
N PRO A 30 -5.31 -10.90 -6.39
CA PRO A 30 -5.42 -10.94 -4.94
C PRO A 30 -4.11 -10.47 -4.27
N PRO A 31 -4.18 -9.73 -3.14
CA PRO A 31 -3.01 -9.21 -2.45
C PRO A 31 -2.35 -10.32 -1.60
N VAL A 32 -1.80 -11.34 -2.23
CA VAL A 32 -1.29 -12.56 -1.59
C VAL A 32 -0.25 -12.26 -0.51
N TRP A 33 0.69 -11.36 -0.78
CA TRP A 33 1.71 -10.98 0.20
C TRP A 33 1.10 -10.31 1.43
N SER A 34 0.14 -9.41 1.24
CA SER A 34 -0.60 -8.80 2.35
C SER A 34 -1.35 -9.85 3.16
N MET A 35 -1.97 -10.83 2.49
CA MET A 35 -2.70 -11.91 3.17
C MET A 35 -1.77 -12.78 4.03
N LEU A 36 -0.60 -13.14 3.52
CA LEU A 36 0.40 -13.92 4.26
C LEU A 36 0.93 -13.14 5.48
N ILE A 37 1.25 -11.87 5.29
CA ILE A 37 1.73 -10.99 6.36
C ILE A 37 0.63 -10.79 7.41
N ALA A 38 -0.61 -10.54 6.98
CA ALA A 38 -1.75 -10.40 7.88
C ALA A 38 -1.93 -11.64 8.75
N ARG A 39 -1.85 -12.83 8.17
CA ARG A 39 -1.95 -14.09 8.91
C ARG A 39 -0.84 -14.21 9.96
N TYR A 40 0.39 -13.89 9.59
CA TYR A 40 1.51 -13.93 10.53
C TYR A 40 1.32 -12.95 11.71
N LEU A 41 0.97 -11.70 11.41
CA LEU A 41 0.77 -10.67 12.43
C LEU A 41 -0.43 -10.98 13.35
N THR A 42 -1.51 -11.54 12.81
CA THR A 42 -2.66 -11.97 13.59
C THR A 42 -2.28 -13.06 14.59
N ASN A 43 -1.39 -13.98 14.21
CA ASN A 43 -0.87 -15.00 15.13
C ASN A 43 -0.03 -14.41 16.28
N LEU A 44 0.45 -13.16 16.13
CA LEU A 44 1.10 -12.39 17.19
C LEU A 44 0.13 -11.53 18.01
N ASN A 45 -1.17 -11.77 17.89
CA ASN A 45 -2.26 -11.03 18.55
C ASN A 45 -2.33 -9.54 18.19
N LEU A 46 -1.86 -9.16 17.00
CA LEU A 46 -2.04 -7.82 16.47
C LEU A 46 -3.37 -7.73 15.69
N SER A 47 -4.04 -6.58 15.80
CA SER A 47 -5.19 -6.28 14.96
C SER A 47 -4.71 -5.80 13.58
N VAL A 48 -5.13 -6.51 12.54
CA VAL A 48 -4.65 -6.30 11.17
C VAL A 48 -5.81 -6.22 10.20
N GLU A 49 -5.78 -5.24 9.33
CA GLU A 49 -6.68 -5.14 8.17
C GLU A 49 -5.88 -5.01 6.87
N ILE A 50 -6.52 -5.35 5.77
CA ILE A 50 -5.99 -5.16 4.40
C ILE A 50 -6.87 -4.14 3.69
N LEU A 51 -6.23 -3.15 3.08
CA LEU A 51 -6.86 -2.19 2.17
C LEU A 51 -6.29 -2.41 0.76
N ASP A 52 -7.07 -3.07 -0.07
CA ASP A 52 -6.72 -3.29 -1.48
C ASP A 52 -7.38 -2.20 -2.33
N ALA A 53 -6.64 -1.11 -2.56
CA ALA A 53 -7.13 0.02 -3.33
C ALA A 53 -7.35 -0.30 -4.82
N GLU A 54 -6.67 -1.33 -5.35
CA GLU A 54 -6.91 -1.82 -6.71
C GLU A 54 -8.27 -2.50 -6.83
N ALA A 55 -8.59 -3.41 -5.92
CA ALA A 55 -9.87 -4.11 -5.91
C ALA A 55 -11.05 -3.17 -5.66
N GLU A 56 -10.87 -2.18 -4.79
CA GLU A 56 -11.86 -1.15 -4.47
C GLU A 56 -11.97 -0.05 -5.53
N ASN A 57 -11.09 -0.07 -6.52
CA ASN A 57 -11.00 0.96 -7.57
C ASN A 57 -10.86 2.39 -7.02
N PHE A 58 -10.09 2.55 -5.95
CA PHE A 58 -9.79 3.85 -5.36
C PHE A 58 -8.66 4.55 -6.12
N ASN A 59 -8.72 5.88 -6.15
CA ASN A 59 -7.57 6.69 -6.52
C ASN A 59 -6.66 6.97 -5.30
N HIS A 60 -5.54 7.66 -5.51
CA HIS A 60 -4.57 7.95 -4.44
C HIS A 60 -5.17 8.75 -3.29
N GLU A 61 -6.03 9.72 -3.60
CA GLU A 61 -6.69 10.56 -2.59
C GLU A 61 -7.71 9.77 -1.76
N GLN A 62 -8.55 8.97 -2.42
CA GLN A 62 -9.53 8.11 -1.76
C GLN A 62 -8.83 7.09 -0.86
N THR A 63 -7.74 6.50 -1.35
CA THR A 63 -6.92 5.56 -0.58
C THR A 63 -6.34 6.23 0.66
N ALA A 64 -5.73 7.41 0.51
CA ALA A 64 -5.16 8.16 1.63
C ALA A 64 -6.22 8.55 2.67
N LYS A 65 -7.41 8.98 2.23
CA LYS A 65 -8.55 9.27 3.14
C LYS A 65 -8.98 8.02 3.90
N LYS A 66 -9.11 6.88 3.23
CA LYS A 66 -9.46 5.60 3.88
C LYS A 66 -8.44 5.19 4.93
N ILE A 67 -7.15 5.37 4.66
CA ILE A 67 -6.10 5.10 5.64
C ILE A 67 -6.24 6.04 6.84
N ALA A 68 -6.44 7.34 6.59
CA ALA A 68 -6.62 8.33 7.64
C ALA A 68 -7.86 8.03 8.51
N ASP A 69 -8.98 7.66 7.91
CA ASP A 69 -10.22 7.30 8.63
C ASP A 69 -10.04 6.07 9.53
N LYS A 70 -9.30 5.07 9.05
CA LYS A 70 -8.96 3.87 9.85
C LYS A 70 -7.95 4.15 10.96
N ASN A 71 -7.16 5.21 10.79
CA ASN A 71 -6.18 5.67 11.76
C ASN A 71 -5.33 4.54 12.39
N PRO A 72 -4.62 3.72 11.58
CA PRO A 72 -3.81 2.63 12.10
C PRO A 72 -2.59 3.16 12.85
N ARG A 73 -2.06 2.37 13.78
CA ARG A 73 -0.77 2.67 14.42
C ARG A 73 0.39 2.61 13.43
N LEU A 74 0.28 1.71 12.42
CA LEU A 74 1.25 1.57 11.34
C LEU A 74 0.53 1.30 10.01
N ALA A 75 0.77 2.14 9.03
CA ALA A 75 0.33 1.96 7.65
C ALA A 75 1.48 1.34 6.83
N VAL A 76 1.29 0.13 6.31
CA VAL A 76 2.30 -0.62 5.57
C VAL A 76 1.91 -0.67 4.10
N PHE A 77 2.68 -0.02 3.25
CA PHE A 77 2.54 -0.10 1.81
C PHE A 77 3.26 -1.33 1.28
N VAL A 78 2.48 -2.33 0.86
CA VAL A 78 2.98 -3.63 0.39
C VAL A 78 3.12 -3.56 -1.12
N ILE A 79 4.35 -3.29 -1.59
CA ILE A 79 4.65 -3.03 -3.00
C ILE A 79 5.45 -4.19 -3.56
N TYR A 80 4.76 -5.30 -3.74
CA TYR A 80 5.26 -6.48 -4.44
C TYR A 80 4.60 -6.59 -5.81
N GLY A 81 5.32 -7.17 -6.75
CA GLY A 81 4.78 -7.64 -8.00
C GLY A 81 5.11 -9.12 -8.15
N GLN A 82 4.69 -9.72 -9.24
CA GLN A 82 5.04 -11.11 -9.57
C GLN A 82 6.55 -11.30 -9.80
N GLN A 83 7.25 -10.22 -10.08
CA GLN A 83 8.69 -10.19 -10.28
C GLN A 83 9.28 -8.87 -9.77
N PRO A 84 10.60 -8.80 -9.50
CA PRO A 84 11.22 -7.59 -8.92
C PRO A 84 10.98 -6.30 -9.71
N SER A 85 10.95 -6.36 -11.03
CA SER A 85 10.68 -5.19 -11.89
C SER A 85 9.26 -4.64 -11.68
N ALA A 86 8.27 -5.47 -11.39
CA ALA A 86 6.92 -5.04 -11.11
C ALA A 86 6.83 -4.23 -9.81
N SER A 87 7.61 -4.58 -8.78
CA SER A 87 7.72 -3.76 -7.56
C SER A 87 8.23 -2.35 -7.88
N THR A 88 9.24 -2.21 -8.74
CA THR A 88 9.76 -0.92 -9.18
C THR A 88 8.71 -0.09 -9.93
N GLN A 89 7.94 -0.71 -10.81
CA GLN A 89 6.87 -0.02 -11.55
C GLN A 89 5.74 0.49 -10.64
N CYS A 90 5.47 -0.20 -9.54
CA CYS A 90 4.42 0.16 -8.60
C CYS A 90 4.87 1.18 -7.52
N MET A 91 6.19 1.43 -7.38
CA MET A 91 6.71 2.38 -6.39
C MET A 91 6.16 3.80 -6.53
N PRO A 92 6.03 4.39 -7.75
CA PRO A 92 5.46 5.73 -7.90
C PRO A 92 4.04 5.86 -7.33
N ALA A 93 3.21 4.83 -7.49
CA ALA A 93 1.86 4.80 -6.93
C ALA A 93 1.88 4.78 -5.40
N GLY A 94 2.75 3.96 -4.82
CA GLY A 94 2.97 3.95 -3.37
C GLY A 94 3.42 5.30 -2.84
N ALA A 95 4.39 5.93 -3.50
CA ALA A 95 4.90 7.26 -3.13
C ALA A 95 3.81 8.34 -3.21
N LYS A 96 3.02 8.38 -4.29
CA LYS A 96 1.90 9.32 -4.43
C LYS A 96 0.88 9.16 -3.30
N THR A 97 0.48 7.94 -2.99
CA THR A 97 -0.48 7.67 -1.92
C THR A 97 0.09 8.04 -0.55
N CYS A 98 1.34 7.71 -0.29
CA CYS A 98 2.02 8.04 0.96
C CYS A 98 2.15 9.56 1.15
N ASN A 99 2.52 10.30 0.11
CA ASN A 99 2.60 11.75 0.14
C ASN A 99 1.22 12.40 0.40
N LYS A 100 0.17 11.87 -0.22
CA LYS A 100 -1.21 12.31 0.06
C LYS A 100 -1.60 12.04 1.51
N LEU A 101 -1.29 10.87 2.04
CA LEU A 101 -1.55 10.51 3.43
C LEU A 101 -0.84 11.47 4.38
N ASN A 102 0.45 11.73 4.16
CA ASN A 102 1.22 12.65 4.98
C ASN A 102 0.66 14.08 4.93
N SER A 103 0.18 14.52 3.78
CA SER A 103 -0.49 15.81 3.62
C SER A 103 -1.79 15.91 4.45
N ILE A 104 -2.59 14.85 4.46
CA ILE A 104 -3.89 14.80 5.19
C ILE A 104 -3.65 14.69 6.69
N THR A 105 -2.73 13.82 7.12
CA THR A 105 -2.50 13.50 8.54
C THR A 105 -1.36 14.29 9.17
N LYS A 106 -0.70 15.16 8.42
CA LYS A 106 0.49 15.91 8.86
C LYS A 106 1.60 15.01 9.42
N GLY A 107 1.69 13.78 8.89
CA GLY A 107 2.69 12.80 9.32
C GLY A 107 2.39 12.11 10.65
N GLU A 108 1.18 12.21 11.19
CA GLU A 108 0.82 11.57 12.46
C GLU A 108 0.77 10.03 12.35
N ILE A 109 0.40 9.51 11.18
CA ILE A 109 0.38 8.06 10.95
C ILE A 109 1.77 7.60 10.48
N LYS A 110 2.36 6.68 11.22
CA LYS A 110 3.64 6.07 10.83
C LYS A 110 3.46 5.21 9.59
N THR A 111 4.37 5.34 8.65
CA THR A 111 4.35 4.60 7.38
C THR A 111 5.57 3.70 7.23
N LEU A 112 5.37 2.56 6.61
CA LEU A 112 6.42 1.63 6.23
C LEU A 112 6.18 1.19 4.79
N VAL A 113 7.23 1.15 4.00
CA VAL A 113 7.19 0.62 2.63
C VAL A 113 7.96 -0.69 2.59
N MET A 114 7.35 -1.73 2.05
CA MET A 114 7.99 -3.02 1.87
C MET A 114 7.80 -3.56 0.46
N GLY A 115 8.78 -4.28 -0.01
CA GLY A 115 8.81 -4.85 -1.35
C GLY A 115 10.25 -4.99 -1.85
N THR A 116 10.43 -5.63 -2.98
CA THR A 116 11.77 -5.89 -3.55
C THR A 116 12.51 -4.60 -3.89
N HIS A 117 11.81 -3.59 -4.43
CA HIS A 117 12.42 -2.29 -4.73
C HIS A 117 12.89 -1.57 -3.46
N ALA A 118 12.03 -1.46 -2.45
CA ALA A 118 12.38 -0.81 -1.18
C ALA A 118 13.52 -1.53 -0.46
N SER A 119 13.57 -2.86 -0.53
CA SER A 119 14.64 -3.66 0.05
C SER A 119 15.98 -3.48 -0.67
N ALA A 120 15.95 -3.30 -2.00
CA ALA A 120 17.15 -3.09 -2.81
C ALA A 120 17.71 -1.65 -2.67
N LEU A 121 16.83 -0.67 -2.53
CA LEU A 121 17.18 0.77 -2.50
C LEU A 121 16.57 1.49 -1.28
N PRO A 122 16.87 1.05 -0.04
CA PRO A 122 16.19 1.56 1.14
C PRO A 122 16.42 3.07 1.37
N LYS A 123 17.64 3.55 1.19
CA LYS A 123 17.96 4.98 1.36
C LYS A 123 17.19 5.84 0.36
N ARG A 124 17.23 5.46 -0.92
CA ARG A 124 16.56 6.19 -2.00
C ARG A 124 15.03 6.15 -1.87
N THR A 125 14.49 5.10 -1.28
CA THR A 125 13.05 5.00 -1.00
C THR A 125 12.60 5.99 0.07
N LEU A 126 13.46 6.33 1.02
CA LEU A 126 13.19 7.28 2.11
C LEU A 126 13.37 8.75 1.71
N GLU A 127 14.10 9.03 0.65
CA GLU A 127 14.30 10.39 0.09
C GLU A 127 13.08 10.86 -0.71
#